data_a216b80083f38f6baf6d1b07b7dbeaa4
#
_entry.id   a216b80083f38f6baf6d1b07b7dbeaa4
#
_cell.length_a   1.000
_cell.length_b   1.000
_cell.length_c   1.000
_cell.angle_alpha   90.00
_cell.angle_beta   90.00
_cell.angle_gamma   90.00
#
_symmetry.space_group_name_H-M   'P 1'
#
loop_
_entity.id
_entity.type
_entity.pdbx_description
1 polymer ?
#
loop_
_entity_poly.entity_id
_entity_poly.type
_entity_poly.pdbx_seq_one_letter_code
_entity_poly.pdbx_strand_id
1 'polypeptide(L)'
;MPAPIADSEQCVMLVLDGLGWDQLNDHRAIMPTIDSLVGRSIHTVAPTTTATALTSITTGLTPGEHGLIGYRMMLNGDILNVLRWSVDDKIVRRQKPPMEVQPYDPFMGYEIPVVSMAELENSAF
;
A
#
# COMPACT_ATOMS: atom_id res chain seq x y z
N MET A 1 6.58 -14.44 -10.58
CA MET A 1 7.65 -13.60 -10.01
C MET A 1 8.68 -13.38 -11.11
N PRO A 2 9.28 -12.19 -11.26
CA PRO A 2 10.37 -11.98 -12.22
C PRO A 2 11.53 -12.94 -11.93
N ALA A 3 12.13 -13.53 -12.98
CA ALA A 3 13.19 -14.53 -12.83
C ALA A 3 14.37 -14.10 -11.92
N PRO A 4 14.83 -12.82 -11.96
CA PRO A 4 15.92 -12.38 -11.07
C PRO A 4 15.58 -12.40 -9.57
N ILE A 5 14.29 -12.39 -9.21
CA ILE A 5 13.83 -12.40 -7.81
C ILE A 5 13.60 -13.83 -7.33
N ALA A 6 13.24 -14.74 -8.24
CA ALA A 6 12.90 -16.12 -7.88
C ALA A 6 14.07 -16.90 -7.23
N ASP A 7 15.30 -16.55 -7.60
CA ASP A 7 16.53 -17.21 -7.11
C ASP A 7 17.21 -16.42 -5.97
N SER A 8 16.60 -15.36 -5.48
CA SER A 8 17.17 -14.53 -4.41
C SER A 8 16.92 -15.14 -3.04
N GLU A 9 17.95 -15.23 -2.19
CA GLU A 9 17.82 -15.67 -0.80
C GLU A 9 17.05 -14.66 0.07
N GLN A 10 17.12 -13.38 -0.29
CA GLN A 10 16.41 -12.28 0.38
C GLN A 10 15.86 -11.30 -0.64
N CYS A 11 14.69 -10.77 -0.38
CA CYS A 11 14.06 -9.75 -1.19
C CYS A 11 13.66 -8.56 -0.30
N VAL A 12 14.07 -7.37 -0.68
CA VAL A 12 13.64 -6.11 -0.05
C VAL A 12 12.74 -5.39 -1.03
N MET A 13 11.50 -5.14 -0.62
CA MET A 13 10.56 -4.32 -1.39
C MET A 13 10.58 -2.89 -0.87
N LEU A 14 11.04 -1.95 -1.71
CA LEU A 14 11.00 -0.52 -1.43
C LEU A 14 9.82 0.11 -2.17
N VAL A 15 8.90 0.70 -1.42
CA VAL A 15 7.77 1.44 -1.98
C VAL A 15 8.01 2.93 -1.77
N LEU A 16 8.13 3.68 -2.87
CA LEU A 16 8.25 5.14 -2.87
C LEU A 16 6.90 5.71 -3.30
N ASP A 17 6.03 5.90 -2.32
CA ASP A 17 4.67 6.42 -2.57
C ASP A 17 4.71 7.84 -3.14
N GLY A 18 3.89 8.08 -4.16
CA GLY A 18 3.84 9.37 -4.86
C GLY A 18 4.93 9.58 -5.91
N LEU A 19 5.94 8.73 -6.02
CA LEU A 19 6.93 8.77 -7.09
C LEU A 19 6.48 7.90 -8.26
N GLY A 20 5.86 8.52 -9.26
CA GLY A 20 5.46 7.84 -10.48
C GLY A 20 6.59 7.75 -11.52
N TRP A 21 6.35 6.94 -12.55
CA TRP A 21 7.31 6.72 -13.64
C TRP A 21 7.65 8.00 -14.41
N ASP A 22 6.66 8.86 -14.62
CA ASP A 22 6.89 10.13 -15.34
C ASP A 22 7.71 11.09 -14.50
N GLN A 23 7.41 11.22 -13.21
CA GLN A 23 8.21 12.03 -12.28
C GLN A 23 9.66 11.52 -12.18
N LEU A 24 9.85 10.19 -12.16
CA LEU A 24 11.19 9.62 -12.20
C LEU A 24 11.92 10.02 -13.50
N ASN A 25 11.27 9.91 -14.65
CA ASN A 25 11.86 10.26 -15.94
C ASN A 25 12.26 11.74 -16.01
N ASP A 26 11.41 12.63 -15.51
CA ASP A 26 11.66 14.08 -15.50
C ASP A 26 12.81 14.48 -14.56
N HIS A 27 13.10 13.67 -13.55
CA HIS A 27 14.05 14.00 -12.49
C HIS A 27 15.24 13.03 -12.38
N ARG A 28 15.50 12.20 -13.40
CA ARG A 28 16.61 11.20 -13.41
C ARG A 28 17.95 11.80 -13.01
N ALA A 29 18.25 13.00 -13.47
CA ALA A 29 19.54 13.65 -13.21
C ALA A 29 19.83 13.89 -11.72
N ILE A 30 18.79 14.00 -10.88
CA ILE A 30 18.92 14.21 -9.43
C ILE A 30 18.66 12.94 -8.62
N MET A 31 18.37 11.84 -9.30
CA MET A 31 18.07 10.52 -8.69
C MET A 31 18.99 9.41 -9.23
N PRO A 32 20.31 9.57 -9.19
CA PRO A 32 21.23 8.66 -9.89
C PRO A 32 21.15 7.22 -9.39
N THR A 33 20.87 7.01 -8.11
CA THR A 33 20.72 5.68 -7.53
C THR A 33 19.49 4.96 -8.09
N ILE A 34 18.36 5.63 -8.15
CA ILE A 34 17.12 5.03 -8.67
C ILE A 34 17.21 4.86 -10.19
N ASP A 35 17.81 5.82 -10.87
CA ASP A 35 18.04 5.75 -12.33
C ASP A 35 18.96 4.58 -12.73
N SER A 36 19.87 4.17 -11.86
CA SER A 36 20.73 3.00 -12.10
C SER A 36 20.00 1.65 -11.97
N LEU A 37 18.80 1.62 -11.42
CA LEU A 37 18.02 0.39 -11.29
C LEU A 37 17.38 -0.01 -12.61
N VAL A 38 17.31 -1.31 -12.86
CA VAL A 38 16.59 -1.84 -14.04
C VAL A 38 15.10 -1.83 -13.76
N GLY A 39 14.34 -1.16 -14.61
CA GLY A 39 12.90 -1.03 -14.41
C GLY A 39 12.11 -0.68 -15.68
N ARG A 40 10.81 -0.72 -15.52
CA ARG A 40 9.84 -0.30 -16.55
C ARG A 40 8.60 0.27 -15.90
N SER A 41 7.81 1.06 -16.64
CA SER A 41 6.50 1.50 -16.19
C SER A 41 5.55 0.32 -16.03
N ILE A 42 4.72 0.39 -15.01
CA ILE A 42 3.54 -0.45 -14.82
C ILE A 42 2.35 0.44 -14.48
N HIS A 43 1.14 -0.07 -14.67
CA HIS A 43 -0.06 0.60 -14.20
C HIS A 43 -0.31 0.20 -12.74
N THR A 44 -0.67 1.18 -11.93
CA THR A 44 -1.18 0.92 -10.58
C THR A 44 -2.65 0.53 -10.61
N VAL A 45 -3.19 0.18 -9.47
CA VAL A 45 -4.62 -0.12 -9.31
C VAL A 45 -5.49 1.13 -9.46
N ALA A 46 -6.76 0.94 -9.76
CA ALA A 46 -7.77 1.99 -9.79
C ALA A 46 -8.81 1.75 -8.67
N PRO A 47 -9.11 2.75 -7.82
CA PRO A 47 -8.53 4.11 -7.80
C PRO A 47 -7.09 4.16 -7.28
N THR A 48 -6.32 5.14 -7.78
CA THR A 48 -4.89 5.33 -7.51
C THR A 48 -4.67 6.06 -6.18
N THR A 49 -5.13 5.52 -5.07
CA THR A 49 -4.91 6.10 -3.75
C THR A 49 -3.94 5.26 -2.93
N THR A 50 -3.17 5.88 -2.05
CA THR A 50 -2.20 5.23 -1.17
C THR A 50 -2.79 4.00 -0.48
N ALA A 51 -3.93 4.16 0.19
CA ALA A 51 -4.58 3.06 0.91
C ALA A 51 -4.91 1.87 -0.01
N THR A 52 -5.51 2.15 -1.16
CA THR A 52 -5.89 1.11 -2.13
C THR A 52 -4.66 0.40 -2.71
N ALA A 53 -3.65 1.16 -3.11
CA ALA A 53 -2.43 0.61 -3.71
C ALA A 53 -1.62 -0.20 -2.70
N LEU A 54 -1.42 0.30 -1.47
CA LEU A 54 -0.71 -0.44 -0.42
C LEU A 54 -1.44 -1.73 -0.04
N THR A 55 -2.77 -1.69 0.10
CA THR A 55 -3.54 -2.91 0.37
C THR A 55 -3.38 -3.93 -0.76
N SER A 56 -3.43 -3.51 -2.02
CA SER A 56 -3.20 -4.42 -3.15
C SER A 56 -1.76 -4.99 -3.16
N ILE A 57 -0.76 -4.19 -2.78
CA ILE A 57 0.63 -4.65 -2.69
C ILE A 57 0.79 -5.69 -1.58
N THR A 58 0.20 -5.45 -0.41
CA THR A 58 0.36 -6.32 0.76
C THR A 58 -0.47 -7.60 0.66
N THR A 59 -1.68 -7.53 0.10
CA THR A 59 -2.57 -8.69 0.00
C THR A 59 -2.43 -9.45 -1.32
N GLY A 60 -1.90 -8.83 -2.37
CA GLY A 60 -1.90 -9.38 -3.73
C GLY A 60 -3.26 -9.35 -4.41
N LEU A 61 -4.27 -8.70 -3.81
CA LEU A 61 -5.65 -8.66 -4.29
C LEU A 61 -5.96 -7.38 -5.05
N THR A 62 -6.99 -7.42 -5.87
CA THR A 62 -7.52 -6.22 -6.53
C THR A 62 -8.36 -5.38 -5.56
N PRO A 63 -8.55 -4.06 -5.84
CA PRO A 63 -9.41 -3.20 -5.01
C PRO A 63 -10.84 -3.70 -4.83
N GLY A 64 -11.39 -4.38 -5.84
CA GLY A 64 -12.71 -4.99 -5.76
C GLY A 64 -12.79 -6.22 -4.85
N GLU A 65 -11.66 -6.89 -4.62
CA GLU A 65 -11.57 -8.06 -3.74
C GLU A 65 -11.29 -7.65 -2.28
N HIS A 66 -10.28 -6.79 -2.04
CA HIS A 66 -9.94 -6.39 -0.68
C HIS A 66 -10.83 -5.26 -0.11
N GLY A 67 -11.62 -4.60 -0.94
CA GLY A 67 -12.65 -3.65 -0.52
C GLY A 67 -12.18 -2.25 -0.09
N LEU A 68 -10.88 -1.99 0.04
CA LEU A 68 -10.35 -0.66 0.35
C LEU A 68 -10.18 0.16 -0.94
N ILE A 69 -11.18 0.96 -1.27
CA ILE A 69 -11.27 1.65 -2.56
C ILE A 69 -10.99 3.16 -2.49
N GLY A 70 -10.49 3.67 -1.38
CA GLY A 70 -10.17 5.09 -1.30
C GLY A 70 -9.58 5.53 0.03
N TYR A 71 -9.11 6.77 0.03
CA TYR A 71 -8.62 7.44 1.23
C TYR A 71 -9.72 7.65 2.28
N ARG A 72 -10.95 7.94 1.80
CA ARG A 72 -12.15 8.05 2.63
C ARG A 72 -13.22 7.12 2.08
N MET A 73 -13.81 6.34 2.95
CA MET A 73 -14.85 5.38 2.60
C MET A 73 -16.05 5.51 3.53
N MET A 74 -17.24 5.32 2.98
CA MET A 74 -18.44 5.19 3.80
C MET A 74 -18.46 3.81 4.47
N LEU A 75 -18.48 3.79 5.79
CA LEU A 75 -18.56 2.55 6.59
C LEU A 75 -19.63 2.69 7.66
N ASN A 76 -20.72 1.95 7.52
CA ASN A 76 -21.85 1.95 8.48
C ASN A 76 -22.39 3.36 8.80
N GLY A 77 -22.49 4.22 7.80
CA GLY A 77 -23.01 5.59 7.94
C GLY A 77 -21.97 6.65 8.30
N ASP A 78 -20.75 6.26 8.61
CA ASP A 78 -19.64 7.18 8.92
C ASP A 78 -18.66 7.27 7.76
N ILE A 79 -17.97 8.41 7.63
CA ILE A 79 -16.86 8.57 6.67
C ILE A 79 -15.55 8.22 7.37
N LEU A 80 -15.05 7.02 7.08
CA LEU A 80 -13.78 6.52 7.58
C LEU A 80 -12.60 7.09 6.78
N ASN A 81 -11.64 7.71 7.46
CA ASN A 81 -10.30 7.94 6.91
C ASN A 81 -9.49 6.64 7.05
N VAL A 82 -9.22 5.98 5.93
CA VAL A 82 -8.63 4.64 5.89
C VAL A 82 -7.17 4.62 6.35
N LEU A 83 -6.38 5.67 6.04
CA LEU A 83 -4.97 5.73 6.44
C LEU A 83 -4.80 5.89 7.95
N ARG A 84 -5.56 6.79 8.57
CA ARG A 84 -5.51 7.04 10.01
C ARG A 84 -6.44 6.14 10.82
N TRP A 85 -7.34 5.46 10.16
CA TRP A 85 -8.42 4.68 10.74
C TRP A 85 -9.25 5.49 11.72
N SER A 86 -9.73 6.64 11.23
CA SER A 86 -10.44 7.64 12.03
C SER A 86 -11.75 8.11 11.38
N VAL A 87 -12.69 8.50 12.23
CA VAL A 87 -13.94 9.20 11.90
C VAL A 87 -13.92 10.53 12.65
N ASP A 88 -14.14 11.65 11.98
CA ASP A 88 -14.09 13.00 12.57
C ASP A 88 -12.82 13.20 13.42
N ASP A 89 -11.67 12.83 12.87
CA ASP A 89 -10.33 12.86 13.49
C ASP A 89 -10.16 12.04 14.78
N LYS A 90 -11.14 11.22 15.13
CA LYS A 90 -11.05 10.28 16.26
C LYS A 90 -10.70 8.89 15.76
N ILE A 91 -9.66 8.30 16.34
CA ILE A 91 -9.26 6.92 16.06
C ILE A 91 -10.38 5.95 16.46
N VAL A 92 -10.80 5.10 15.52
CA VAL A 92 -11.94 4.17 15.69
C VAL A 92 -11.56 2.69 15.60
N ARG A 93 -10.28 2.33 15.71
CA ARG A 93 -9.80 0.95 15.55
C ARG A 93 -10.47 -0.06 16.49
N ARG A 94 -10.89 0.37 17.69
CA ARG A 94 -11.61 -0.50 18.63
C ARG A 94 -13.07 -0.70 18.28
N GLN A 95 -13.73 0.33 17.74
CA GLN A 95 -15.15 0.32 17.36
C GLN A 95 -15.36 -0.27 15.97
N LYS A 96 -14.37 -0.14 15.10
CA LYS A 96 -14.35 -0.62 13.71
C LYS A 96 -12.98 -1.26 13.45
N PRO A 97 -12.77 -2.51 13.89
CA PRO A 97 -11.48 -3.18 13.71
C PRO A 97 -11.11 -3.27 12.22
N PRO A 98 -9.86 -2.95 11.82
CA PRO A 98 -9.43 -3.04 10.42
C PRO A 98 -9.71 -4.40 9.78
N MET A 99 -9.50 -5.49 10.49
CA MET A 99 -9.74 -6.85 10.01
C MET A 99 -11.22 -7.19 9.75
N GLU A 100 -12.17 -6.43 10.28
CA GLU A 100 -13.58 -6.59 9.94
C GLU A 100 -13.94 -5.92 8.60
N VAL A 101 -13.14 -4.94 8.18
CA VAL A 101 -13.33 -4.19 6.93
C VAL A 101 -12.51 -4.80 5.81
N GLN A 102 -11.28 -5.19 6.11
CA GLN A 102 -10.36 -5.84 5.20
C GLN A 102 -9.82 -7.11 5.90
N PRO A 103 -10.42 -8.29 5.63
CA PRO A 103 -10.12 -9.51 6.38
C PRO A 103 -8.95 -10.34 5.82
N TYR A 104 -8.26 -9.86 4.81
CA TYR A 104 -7.18 -10.59 4.19
C TYR A 104 -5.84 -10.27 4.83
N ASP A 105 -5.14 -11.30 5.27
CA ASP A 105 -3.84 -11.15 5.91
C ASP A 105 -2.80 -10.57 4.93
N PRO A 106 -2.03 -9.54 5.34
CA PRO A 106 -0.91 -9.05 4.56
C PRO A 106 0.10 -10.17 4.29
N PHE A 107 0.71 -10.17 3.11
CA PHE A 107 1.76 -11.11 2.71
C PHE A 107 1.36 -12.58 2.90
N MET A 108 0.08 -12.90 2.67
CA MET A 108 -0.47 -14.27 2.83
C MET A 108 -0.30 -14.83 4.26
N GLY A 109 -0.29 -13.96 5.26
CA GLY A 109 -0.10 -14.33 6.66
C GLY A 109 1.34 -14.57 7.10
N TYR A 110 2.33 -14.32 6.24
CA TYR A 110 3.73 -14.37 6.65
C TYR A 110 4.12 -13.13 7.43
N GLU A 111 4.73 -13.32 8.59
CA GLU A 111 5.34 -12.23 9.35
C GLU A 111 6.62 -11.76 8.66
N ILE A 112 6.56 -10.61 8.02
CA ILE A 112 7.71 -9.98 7.41
C ILE A 112 8.02 -8.64 8.10
N PRO A 113 9.30 -8.27 8.26
CA PRO A 113 9.66 -6.96 8.80
C PRO A 113 9.16 -5.85 7.88
N VAL A 114 8.40 -4.90 8.44
CA VAL A 114 7.92 -3.72 7.74
C VAL A 114 8.46 -2.47 8.41
N VAL A 115 9.02 -1.56 7.62
CA VAL A 115 9.44 -0.23 8.08
C VAL A 115 8.52 0.79 7.41
N SER A 116 7.71 1.45 8.20
CA SER A 116 6.76 2.45 7.75
C SER A 116 6.63 3.60 8.74
N MET A 117 5.83 4.60 8.41
CA MET A 117 5.46 5.64 9.36
C MET A 117 4.63 5.05 10.50
N ALA A 118 4.90 5.45 11.74
CA ALA A 118 4.19 4.95 12.93
C ALA A 118 2.66 5.17 12.88
N GLU A 119 2.20 6.18 12.14
CA GLU A 119 0.77 6.44 11.94
C GLU A 119 0.05 5.32 11.16
N LEU A 120 0.80 4.55 10.36
CA LEU A 120 0.28 3.44 9.56
C LEU A 120 0.31 2.10 10.30
N GLU A 121 0.94 2.06 11.48
CA GLU A 121 0.95 0.86 12.32
C GLU A 121 -0.48 0.46 12.69
N ASN A 122 -0.78 -0.82 12.56
CA ASN A 122 -2.12 -1.37 12.78
C ASN A 122 -3.22 -0.76 11.86
N SER A 123 -2.88 -0.33 10.68
CA SER A 123 -3.82 -0.06 9.59
C SER A 123 -4.31 -1.38 8.97
N ALA A 124 -5.17 -1.30 7.93
CA ALA A 124 -5.68 -2.48 7.24
C ALA A 124 -4.77 -2.96 6.08
N PHE A 125 -3.53 -2.46 6.01
CA PHE A 125 -2.56 -2.78 4.96
C PHE A 125 -1.13 -2.79 5.50
#